data_9452767239d2d961625af9dc43336622
#
_entry.id   9452767239d2d961625af9dc43336622
#
_cell.length_a   1.000
_cell.length_b   1.000
_cell.length_c   1.000
_cell.angle_alpha   90.00
_cell.angle_beta   90.00
_cell.angle_gamma   90.00
#
_symmetry.space_group_name_H-M   'P 1'
#
loop_
_entity.id
_entity.type
_entity.pdbx_description
1 polymer ?
#
loop_
_entity_poly.entity_id
_entity_poly.type
_entity_poly.pdbx_seq_one_letter_code
_entity_poly.pdbx_strand_id
1 'polypeptide(L)'
;KEKFLKNTPAIARLRKDVLNAVEVKGFLRGIDGRVLSIRSPHSALNTLIQSAGALIVKQATIFLHEKIKQENLDCNMVAHIHDEMQLQVKEDIAEYVGQKAVQSIQATQSFFNFRCELDGEYKVGNNWADTH
;
A
#
# COMPACT_ATOMS: atom_id res chain seq x y z
N LYS A 1 7.18 17.53 -18.12
CA LYS A 1 8.00 16.70 -17.23
C LYS A 1 9.07 17.50 -16.49
N GLU A 2 9.87 18.31 -17.21
CA GLU A 2 10.91 19.17 -16.60
C GLU A 2 10.34 20.23 -15.66
N LYS A 3 9.26 20.93 -16.05
CA LYS A 3 8.56 21.91 -15.21
C LYS A 3 8.06 21.32 -13.90
N PHE A 4 7.55 20.07 -13.91
CA PHE A 4 7.12 19.35 -12.72
C PHE A 4 8.30 19.06 -11.78
N LEU A 5 9.40 18.50 -12.30
CA LEU A 5 10.59 18.20 -11.50
C LEU A 5 11.26 19.46 -10.92
N LYS A 6 11.20 20.57 -11.65
CA LYS A 6 11.69 21.88 -11.15
C LYS A 6 10.87 22.36 -9.95
N ASN A 7 9.56 22.13 -9.97
CA ASN A 7 8.65 22.54 -8.89
C ASN A 7 8.64 21.55 -7.71
N THR A 8 9.20 20.36 -7.88
CA THR A 8 9.26 19.30 -6.86
C THR A 8 10.70 18.78 -6.68
N PRO A 9 11.60 19.59 -6.11
CA PRO A 9 13.04 19.28 -6.05
C PRO A 9 13.34 17.98 -5.26
N ALA A 10 12.52 17.64 -4.26
CA ALA A 10 12.68 16.41 -3.51
C ALA A 10 12.45 15.16 -4.38
N ILE A 11 11.44 15.19 -5.26
CA ILE A 11 11.16 14.10 -6.21
C ILE A 11 12.27 14.01 -7.26
N ALA A 12 12.77 15.17 -7.73
CA ALA A 12 13.89 15.20 -8.67
C ALA A 12 15.15 14.56 -8.07
N ARG A 13 15.45 14.85 -6.81
CA ARG A 13 16.56 14.25 -6.06
C ARG A 13 16.37 12.74 -5.91
N LEU A 14 15.21 12.31 -5.39
CA LEU A 14 14.90 10.88 -5.25
C LEU A 14 15.09 10.12 -6.56
N ARG A 15 14.57 10.65 -7.67
CA ARG A 15 14.74 10.03 -8.98
C ARG A 15 16.21 9.88 -9.37
N LYS A 16 17.03 10.92 -9.14
CA LYS A 16 18.47 10.89 -9.42
C LYS A 16 19.18 9.84 -8.57
N ASP A 17 18.89 9.80 -7.27
CA ASP A 17 19.51 8.87 -6.32
C ASP A 17 19.15 7.42 -6.66
N VAL A 18 17.89 7.16 -7.02
CA VAL A 18 17.42 5.84 -7.47
C VAL A 18 18.15 5.40 -8.75
N LEU A 19 18.30 6.29 -9.74
CA LEU A 19 19.02 5.97 -10.98
C LEU A 19 20.49 5.65 -10.71
N ASN A 20 21.17 6.48 -9.93
CA ASN A 20 22.56 6.26 -9.54
C ASN A 20 22.74 4.92 -8.81
N ALA A 21 21.82 4.59 -7.89
CA ALA A 21 21.87 3.33 -7.16
C ALA A 21 21.74 2.11 -8.09
N VAL A 22 20.87 2.19 -9.09
CA VAL A 22 20.70 1.13 -10.09
C VAL A 22 21.92 1.01 -11.00
N GLU A 23 22.50 2.11 -11.45
CA GLU A 23 23.71 2.11 -12.27
C GLU A 23 24.91 1.47 -11.56
N VAL A 24 25.06 1.76 -10.26
CA VAL A 24 26.20 1.27 -9.46
C VAL A 24 25.99 -0.17 -8.98
N LYS A 25 24.78 -0.53 -8.52
CA LYS A 25 24.49 -1.80 -7.84
C LYS A 25 23.69 -2.80 -8.66
N GLY A 26 23.00 -2.37 -9.70
CA GLY A 26 22.10 -3.20 -10.50
C GLY A 26 20.76 -3.55 -9.82
N PHE A 27 20.54 -3.12 -8.58
CA PHE A 27 19.32 -3.39 -7.80
C PHE A 27 18.99 -2.26 -6.85
N LEU A 28 17.76 -2.27 -6.33
CA LEU A 28 17.31 -1.41 -5.23
C LEU A 28 16.94 -2.27 -4.01
N ARG A 29 16.78 -1.62 -2.87
CA ARG A 29 16.20 -2.24 -1.67
C ARG A 29 14.82 -1.66 -1.40
N GLY A 30 13.84 -2.55 -1.18
CA GLY A 30 12.50 -2.20 -0.73
C GLY A 30 12.49 -1.70 0.72
N ILE A 31 11.34 -1.22 1.17
CA ILE A 31 11.15 -0.69 2.54
C ILE A 31 11.37 -1.76 3.64
N ASP A 32 11.26 -3.03 3.31
CA ASP A 32 11.53 -4.18 4.17
C ASP A 32 12.93 -4.78 3.98
N GLY A 33 13.79 -4.09 3.20
CA GLY A 33 15.16 -4.51 2.93
C GLY A 33 15.34 -5.53 1.81
N ARG A 34 14.26 -6.08 1.23
CA ARG A 34 14.35 -7.03 0.11
C ARG A 34 15.02 -6.43 -1.11
N VAL A 35 15.70 -7.27 -1.88
CA VAL A 35 16.30 -6.88 -3.16
C VAL A 35 15.21 -6.77 -4.23
N LEU A 36 15.19 -5.64 -4.91
CA LEU A 36 14.31 -5.36 -6.04
C LEU A 36 15.14 -5.41 -7.33
N SER A 37 14.90 -6.41 -8.16
CA SER A 37 15.50 -6.50 -9.49
C SER A 37 14.93 -5.43 -10.40
N ILE A 38 15.79 -4.64 -11.02
CA ILE A 38 15.42 -3.54 -11.92
C ILE A 38 15.66 -3.93 -13.35
N ARG A 39 14.59 -4.04 -14.14
CA ARG A 39 14.67 -4.41 -15.57
C ARG A 39 15.22 -3.30 -16.44
N SER A 40 14.94 -2.05 -16.09
CA SER A 40 15.46 -0.89 -16.79
C SER A 40 15.56 0.32 -15.84
N PRO A 41 16.52 1.22 -16.04
CA PRO A 41 16.64 2.43 -15.20
C PRO A 41 15.38 3.28 -15.18
N HIS A 42 14.61 3.32 -16.28
CA HIS A 42 13.39 4.09 -16.38
C HIS A 42 12.27 3.56 -15.49
N SER A 43 12.24 2.26 -15.20
CA SER A 43 11.24 1.61 -14.33
C SER A 43 11.63 1.64 -12.84
N ALA A 44 12.85 2.03 -12.51
CA ALA A 44 13.42 1.89 -11.17
C ALA A 44 12.59 2.58 -10.08
N LEU A 45 12.25 3.86 -10.29
CA LEU A 45 11.45 4.61 -9.32
C LEU A 45 10.03 4.02 -9.19
N ASN A 46 9.41 3.64 -10.31
CA ASN A 46 8.08 3.01 -10.28
C ASN A 46 8.13 1.68 -9.54
N THR A 47 9.13 0.83 -9.81
CA THR A 47 9.31 -0.45 -9.11
C THR A 47 9.48 -0.25 -7.60
N LEU A 48 10.23 0.76 -7.18
CA LEU A 48 10.42 1.08 -5.76
C LEU A 48 9.09 1.48 -5.09
N ILE A 49 8.34 2.39 -5.70
CA ILE A 49 7.07 2.90 -5.17
C ILE A 49 6.01 1.79 -5.15
N GLN A 50 5.85 1.04 -6.24
CA GLN A 50 4.88 -0.07 -6.32
C GLN A 50 5.20 -1.18 -5.32
N SER A 51 6.48 -1.50 -5.13
CA SER A 51 6.89 -2.46 -4.10
C SER A 51 6.52 -1.98 -2.69
N ALA A 52 6.70 -0.71 -2.38
CA ALA A 52 6.32 -0.14 -1.09
C ALA A 52 4.80 -0.20 -0.88
N GLY A 53 4.00 0.23 -1.87
CA GLY A 53 2.54 0.16 -1.81
C GLY A 53 2.03 -1.26 -1.58
N ALA A 54 2.56 -2.23 -2.32
CA ALA A 54 2.18 -3.65 -2.15
C ALA A 54 2.48 -4.19 -0.75
N LEU A 55 3.58 -3.75 -0.12
CA LEU A 55 3.93 -4.15 1.25
C LEU A 55 3.02 -3.50 2.29
N ILE A 56 2.66 -2.22 2.10
CA ILE A 56 1.73 -1.51 2.97
C ILE A 56 0.38 -2.25 3.00
N VAL A 57 -0.21 -2.51 1.84
CA VAL A 57 -1.53 -3.16 1.77
C VAL A 57 -1.48 -4.60 2.29
N LYS A 58 -0.42 -5.36 2.02
CA LYS A 58 -0.24 -6.70 2.59
C LYS A 58 -0.14 -6.69 4.11
N GLN A 59 0.58 -5.73 4.68
CA GLN A 59 0.67 -5.60 6.14
C GLN A 59 -0.67 -5.17 6.75
N ALA A 60 -1.38 -4.24 6.11
CA ALA A 60 -2.73 -3.85 6.51
C ALA A 60 -3.71 -5.04 6.48
N THR A 61 -3.59 -5.89 5.45
CA THR A 61 -4.35 -7.16 5.35
C THR A 61 -4.10 -8.06 6.56
N ILE A 62 -2.85 -8.19 7.02
CA ILE A 62 -2.51 -8.98 8.21
C ILE A 62 -3.13 -8.36 9.45
N PHE A 63 -3.00 -7.06 9.67
CA PHE A 63 -3.60 -6.38 10.82
C PHE A 63 -5.12 -6.51 10.86
N LEU A 64 -5.78 -6.34 9.70
CA LEU A 64 -7.22 -6.52 9.61
C LEU A 64 -7.64 -7.96 9.90
N HIS A 65 -6.91 -8.93 9.37
CA HIS A 65 -7.20 -10.36 9.62
C HIS A 65 -7.05 -10.73 11.09
N GLU A 66 -6.00 -10.23 11.74
CA GLU A 66 -5.82 -10.43 13.19
C GLU A 66 -6.97 -9.81 13.98
N LYS A 67 -7.42 -8.61 13.59
CA LYS A 67 -8.54 -7.93 14.21
C LYS A 67 -9.86 -8.68 14.04
N ILE A 68 -10.15 -9.16 12.84
CA ILE A 68 -11.32 -9.99 12.54
C ILE A 68 -11.34 -11.23 13.45
N LYS A 69 -10.20 -11.90 13.60
CA LYS A 69 -10.08 -13.08 14.48
C LYS A 69 -10.23 -12.75 15.95
N GLN A 70 -9.56 -11.71 16.44
CA GLN A 70 -9.61 -11.30 17.84
C GLN A 70 -11.03 -10.94 18.32
N GLU A 71 -11.79 -10.27 17.46
CA GLU A 71 -13.15 -9.84 17.76
C GLU A 71 -14.22 -10.82 17.28
N ASN A 72 -13.82 -11.95 16.68
CA ASN A 72 -14.72 -12.98 16.12
C ASN A 72 -15.79 -12.36 15.18
N LEU A 73 -15.36 -11.47 14.28
CA LEU A 73 -16.25 -10.79 13.34
C LEU A 73 -16.68 -11.74 12.21
N ASP A 74 -17.97 -11.68 11.86
CA ASP A 74 -18.51 -12.42 10.69
C ASP A 74 -18.12 -11.69 9.39
N CYS A 75 -16.86 -11.89 9.02
CA CYS A 75 -16.21 -11.22 7.90
C CYS A 75 -15.23 -12.19 7.22
N ASN A 76 -15.33 -12.29 5.89
CA ASN A 76 -14.43 -13.07 5.05
C ASN A 76 -13.71 -12.15 4.05
N MET A 77 -12.40 -12.28 3.95
CA MET A 77 -11.64 -11.64 2.89
C MET A 77 -11.76 -12.49 1.62
N VAL A 78 -12.38 -11.93 0.58
CA VAL A 78 -12.67 -12.67 -0.67
C VAL A 78 -11.71 -12.36 -1.80
N ALA A 79 -11.15 -11.14 -1.84
CA ALA A 79 -10.16 -10.77 -2.84
C ALA A 79 -9.21 -9.67 -2.33
N HIS A 80 -8.02 -9.66 -2.91
CA HIS A 80 -7.04 -8.57 -2.79
C HIS A 80 -6.55 -8.24 -4.19
N ILE A 81 -6.95 -7.09 -4.71
CA ILE A 81 -6.70 -6.67 -6.08
C ILE A 81 -5.94 -5.35 -6.04
N HIS A 82 -4.66 -5.36 -6.44
CA HIS A 82 -3.75 -4.21 -6.40
C HIS A 82 -3.63 -3.61 -4.98
N ASP A 83 -4.28 -2.48 -4.75
CA ASP A 83 -4.31 -1.71 -3.50
C ASP A 83 -5.67 -1.78 -2.79
N GLU A 84 -6.52 -2.71 -3.20
CA GLU A 84 -7.89 -2.86 -2.73
C GLU A 84 -8.13 -4.23 -2.08
N MET A 85 -8.83 -4.22 -0.94
CA MET A 85 -9.29 -5.43 -0.24
C MET A 85 -10.81 -5.54 -0.39
N GLN A 86 -11.27 -6.69 -0.90
CA GLN A 86 -12.69 -7.01 -0.99
C GLN A 86 -13.08 -7.96 0.16
N LEU A 87 -14.09 -7.54 0.91
CA LEU A 87 -14.56 -8.24 2.10
C LEU A 87 -16.04 -8.58 1.94
N GLN A 88 -16.41 -9.81 2.27
CA GLN A 88 -17.78 -10.22 2.50
C GLN A 88 -18.07 -10.08 3.99
N VAL A 89 -19.02 -9.25 4.35
CA VAL A 89 -19.28 -8.86 5.73
C VAL A 89 -20.76 -8.95 6.02
N LYS A 90 -21.13 -9.34 7.23
CA LYS A 90 -22.52 -9.28 7.68
C LYS A 90 -22.96 -7.81 7.74
N GLU A 91 -24.18 -7.52 7.26
CA GLU A 91 -24.68 -6.16 7.00
C GLU A 91 -24.62 -5.26 8.25
N ASP A 92 -24.98 -5.78 9.43
CA ASP A 92 -25.02 -5.05 10.69
C ASP A 92 -23.66 -4.58 11.22
N ILE A 93 -22.54 -5.16 10.70
CA ILE A 93 -21.17 -4.78 11.08
C ILE A 93 -20.35 -4.22 9.92
N ALA A 94 -20.94 -4.01 8.74
CA ALA A 94 -20.21 -3.61 7.54
C ALA A 94 -19.45 -2.29 7.72
N GLU A 95 -20.09 -1.28 8.27
CA GLU A 95 -19.47 0.02 8.57
C GLU A 95 -18.34 -0.10 9.59
N TYR A 96 -18.52 -0.91 10.62
CA TYR A 96 -17.49 -1.16 11.64
C TYR A 96 -16.25 -1.82 11.02
N VAL A 97 -16.45 -2.85 10.19
CA VAL A 97 -15.34 -3.54 9.51
C VAL A 97 -14.64 -2.59 8.52
N GLY A 98 -15.39 -1.76 7.79
CA GLY A 98 -14.83 -0.72 6.91
C GLY A 98 -13.89 0.24 7.67
N GLN A 99 -14.31 0.73 8.82
CA GLN A 99 -13.47 1.56 9.69
C GLN A 99 -12.22 0.81 10.17
N LYS A 100 -12.35 -0.48 10.51
CA LYS A 100 -11.20 -1.32 10.91
C LYS A 100 -10.21 -1.54 9.75
N ALA A 101 -10.70 -1.65 8.52
CA ALA A 101 -9.85 -1.73 7.34
C ALA A 101 -9.01 -0.47 7.16
N VAL A 102 -9.62 0.72 7.28
CA VAL A 102 -8.90 2.01 7.23
C VAL A 102 -7.88 2.09 8.37
N GLN A 103 -8.26 1.79 9.62
CA GLN A 103 -7.34 1.78 10.76
C GLN A 103 -6.16 0.82 10.56
N SER A 104 -6.37 -0.29 9.87
CA SER A 104 -5.32 -1.25 9.56
C SER A 104 -4.29 -0.68 8.57
N ILE A 105 -4.72 0.13 7.59
CA ILE A 105 -3.81 0.87 6.70
C ILE A 105 -3.04 1.93 7.48
N GLN A 106 -3.72 2.74 8.30
CA GLN A 106 -3.10 3.77 9.14
C GLN A 106 -2.03 3.17 10.07
N ALA A 107 -2.29 2.00 10.65
CA ALA A 107 -1.36 1.31 11.53
C ALA A 107 -0.05 0.91 10.84
N THR A 108 -0.06 0.71 9.52
CA THR A 108 1.16 0.39 8.76
C THR A 108 2.16 1.53 8.73
N GLN A 109 1.73 2.77 8.95
CA GLN A 109 2.61 3.93 9.07
C GLN A 109 3.67 3.72 10.16
N SER A 110 3.24 3.35 11.36
CA SER A 110 4.16 3.09 12.48
C SER A 110 4.99 1.84 12.25
N PHE A 111 4.40 0.80 11.67
CA PHE A 111 5.08 -0.47 11.38
C PHE A 111 6.28 -0.29 10.43
N PHE A 112 6.13 0.51 9.37
CA PHE A 112 7.19 0.81 8.41
C PHE A 112 7.94 2.11 8.72
N ASN A 113 7.61 2.78 9.82
CA ASN A 113 8.22 4.05 10.23
C ASN A 113 8.14 5.15 9.15
N PHE A 114 6.99 5.29 8.51
CA PHE A 114 6.74 6.37 7.55
C PHE A 114 6.55 7.72 8.25
N ARG A 115 7.10 8.76 7.64
CA ARG A 115 6.95 10.16 8.12
C ARG A 115 5.69 10.84 7.61
N CYS A 116 5.05 10.30 6.56
CA CYS A 116 3.75 10.76 6.06
C CYS A 116 2.63 9.92 6.68
N GLU A 117 1.49 10.51 6.84
CA GLU A 117 0.27 9.79 7.20
C GLU A 117 -0.15 8.88 6.06
N LEU A 118 -0.58 7.67 6.43
CA LEU A 118 -1.19 6.71 5.52
C LEU A 118 -2.67 6.65 5.85
N ASP A 119 -3.49 6.61 4.82
CA ASP A 119 -4.94 6.57 4.96
C ASP A 119 -5.56 5.70 3.87
N GLY A 120 -6.86 5.43 3.98
CA GLY A 120 -7.63 4.66 3.03
C GLY A 120 -9.09 5.06 3.08
N GLU A 121 -9.84 4.58 2.11
CA GLU A 121 -11.29 4.75 2.02
C GLU A 121 -11.96 3.37 1.98
N TYR A 122 -13.22 3.31 2.37
CA TYR A 122 -14.04 2.12 2.18
C TYR A 122 -15.41 2.51 1.63
N LYS A 123 -16.03 1.58 0.94
CA LYS A 123 -17.41 1.66 0.48
C LYS A 123 -18.15 0.40 0.89
N VAL A 124 -19.41 0.55 1.25
CA VAL A 124 -20.31 -0.56 1.55
C VAL A 124 -21.35 -0.66 0.43
N GLY A 125 -21.59 -1.86 -0.04
CA GLY A 125 -22.55 -2.16 -1.11
C GLY A 125 -22.99 -3.61 -1.06
N ASN A 126 -24.06 -3.94 -1.77
CA ASN A 126 -24.61 -5.30 -1.83
C ASN A 126 -23.88 -6.21 -2.82
N ASN A 127 -23.09 -5.63 -3.68
CA ASN A 127 -22.29 -6.33 -4.68
C ASN A 127 -21.07 -5.49 -5.08
N TRP A 128 -20.16 -6.08 -5.86
CA TRP A 128 -18.95 -5.39 -6.31
C TRP A 128 -19.21 -4.11 -7.10
N ALA A 129 -20.24 -4.08 -7.94
CA ALA A 129 -20.54 -2.89 -8.75
C ALA A 129 -20.95 -1.68 -7.90
N ASP A 130 -21.50 -1.89 -6.70
CA ASP A 130 -21.87 -0.81 -5.79
C ASP A 130 -20.64 -0.17 -5.12
N THR A 131 -19.51 -0.89 -5.09
CA THR A 131 -18.27 -0.46 -4.41
C THR A 131 -17.20 0.06 -5.37
N HIS A 132 -17.47 0.04 -6.69
CA HIS A 132 -16.54 0.52 -7.75
C HIS A 132 -17.07 1.72 -8.55
#